data_d27e0197ab573135f61165169fb57b92
#
_entry.id   d27e0197ab573135f61165169fb57b92
#
_cell.length_a   1.000
_cell.length_b   1.000
_cell.length_c   1.000
_cell.angle_alpha   90.00
_cell.angle_beta   90.00
_cell.angle_gamma   90.00
#
_symmetry.space_group_name_H-M   'P 1'
#
loop_
_entity.id
_entity.type
_entity.pdbx_description
1 polymer ?
#
loop_
_entity_poly.entity_id
_entity_poly.type
_entity_poly.pdbx_seq_one_letter_code
_entity_poly.pdbx_strand_id
1 'polypeptide(L)'
;MTHYPFPDSRGTKIAFAAFFTAMLFLARDSMFTTAVIGFEKAQFLMLGVICLLGVAFLIVNRRNLLQILKDRRMIVAGIAAAVCLLPMLVKRDWQLMYFSVLLCLLTAVLLSYFLTVREVAKYYVAILSVLGAYSVLAAYILRIGVDSGAYAVPVFRNSMGFEFHNFFLSIVPDTYVKNRNFGIFREPGVYQFFLITALYLNNYEVEWKKPWQLWLVNGILAATMVSTFATGGVAEMGLLAIVLFFDKKWYRNKRICAVAVGLVLCVAVIAGVSIARKNVLYWEIYDMAIGKFVNGQDSSVERMDAIVTDISIFLHHPIFGAKIAEVLYATANNTTSTLILFSAFGIPAALLHIACWVALVWRKERKVWVNLALVVILFMSFNTQNLIADVFLWLFPVMALVDRLMKRG
;
A
#
# COMPACT_ATOMS: atom_id res chain seq x y z
N MET A 1 11.21 -21.70 -15.21
CA MET A 1 11.62 -20.90 -14.03
C MET A 1 12.18 -21.86 -13.00
N THR A 2 13.46 -21.76 -12.67
CA THR A 2 13.98 -22.41 -11.48
C THR A 2 13.54 -21.61 -10.27
N HIS A 3 12.37 -21.95 -9.73
CA HIS A 3 12.06 -21.57 -8.36
C HIS A 3 12.85 -22.52 -7.46
N TYR A 4 13.35 -22.01 -6.37
CA TYR A 4 13.89 -22.83 -5.27
C TYR A 4 12.76 -23.03 -4.25
N PRO A 5 11.78 -23.92 -4.51
CA PRO A 5 10.58 -24.00 -3.71
C PRO A 5 10.95 -24.49 -2.32
N PHE A 6 10.49 -23.77 -1.32
CA PHE A 6 10.37 -24.34 0.01
C PHE A 6 9.42 -25.55 -0.06
N PRO A 7 9.62 -26.55 0.79
CA PRO A 7 8.70 -27.67 0.87
C PRO A 7 7.26 -27.16 1.03
N ASP A 8 6.32 -27.67 0.23
CA ASP A 8 4.90 -27.31 0.34
C ASP A 8 4.27 -27.99 1.58
N SER A 9 4.80 -27.63 2.75
CA SER A 9 4.34 -28.13 4.04
C SER A 9 3.42 -27.11 4.70
N ARG A 10 2.55 -27.60 5.60
CA ARG A 10 1.72 -26.73 6.43
C ARG A 10 2.56 -25.76 7.26
N GLY A 11 3.72 -26.20 7.76
CA GLY A 11 4.66 -25.38 8.52
C GLY A 11 5.23 -24.23 7.69
N THR A 12 5.62 -24.47 6.44
CA THR A 12 6.12 -23.43 5.53
C THR A 12 5.06 -22.38 5.25
N LYS A 13 3.80 -22.78 5.01
CA LYS A 13 2.69 -21.85 4.79
C LYS A 13 2.42 -20.98 6.01
N ILE A 14 2.47 -21.54 7.21
CA ILE A 14 2.32 -20.78 8.47
C ILE A 14 3.48 -19.80 8.64
N ALA A 15 4.72 -20.23 8.37
CA ALA A 15 5.90 -19.37 8.47
C ALA A 15 5.80 -18.17 7.51
N PHE A 16 5.38 -18.37 6.26
CA PHE A 16 5.15 -17.27 5.33
C PHE A 16 4.01 -16.34 5.77
N ALA A 17 2.88 -16.89 6.26
CA ALA A 17 1.80 -16.08 6.76
C ALA A 17 2.26 -15.22 7.96
N ALA A 18 3.00 -15.80 8.91
CA ALA A 18 3.59 -15.07 10.03
C ALA A 18 4.58 -13.99 9.56
N PHE A 19 5.44 -14.30 8.59
CA PHE A 19 6.37 -13.38 8.00
C PHE A 19 5.69 -12.17 7.35
N PHE A 20 4.68 -12.40 6.48
CA PHE A 20 3.93 -11.31 5.85
C PHE A 20 3.12 -10.49 6.85
N THR A 21 2.59 -11.14 7.89
CA THR A 21 1.92 -10.42 9.00
C THR A 21 2.93 -9.52 9.71
N ALA A 22 4.11 -10.04 10.07
CA ALA A 22 5.16 -9.24 10.69
C ALA A 22 5.61 -8.08 9.79
N MET A 23 5.76 -8.30 8.48
CA MET A 23 6.08 -7.24 7.53
C MET A 23 5.04 -6.12 7.52
N LEU A 24 3.73 -6.43 7.61
CA LEU A 24 2.67 -5.42 7.67
C LEU A 24 2.74 -4.62 8.98
N PHE A 25 2.97 -5.27 10.12
CA PHE A 25 3.11 -4.59 11.40
C PHE A 25 4.38 -3.76 11.53
N LEU A 26 5.46 -4.18 10.85
CA LEU A 26 6.74 -3.47 10.80
C LEU A 26 6.85 -2.54 9.59
N ALA A 27 5.82 -2.44 8.74
CA ALA A 27 5.79 -1.48 7.66
C ALA A 27 6.05 -0.07 8.19
N ARG A 28 6.75 0.74 7.41
CA ARG A 28 7.16 2.09 7.81
C ARG A 28 6.00 2.92 8.36
N ASP A 29 4.85 2.81 7.74
CA ASP A 29 3.67 3.62 8.02
C ASP A 29 2.66 2.91 8.92
N SER A 30 3.07 1.80 9.57
CA SER A 30 2.27 1.18 10.63
C SER A 30 2.38 1.99 11.93
N MET A 31 1.30 2.02 12.71
CA MET A 31 1.30 2.71 14.01
C MET A 31 2.25 2.04 15.01
N PHE A 32 2.44 0.72 14.92
CA PHE A 32 3.42 0.01 15.73
C PHE A 32 4.84 0.49 15.47
N THR A 33 5.16 0.78 14.21
CA THR A 33 6.44 1.37 13.82
C THR A 33 6.57 2.80 14.32
N THR A 34 5.55 3.63 14.10
CA THR A 34 5.63 5.07 14.37
C THR A 34 5.48 5.42 15.84
N ALA A 35 4.60 4.74 16.59
CA ALA A 35 4.26 5.10 17.97
C ALA A 35 4.92 4.23 19.04
N VAL A 36 5.16 2.92 18.77
CA VAL A 36 5.66 1.98 19.78
C VAL A 36 7.16 1.79 19.70
N ILE A 37 7.67 1.49 18.51
CA ILE A 37 9.07 1.15 18.30
C ILE A 37 9.90 2.40 18.01
N GLY A 38 9.28 3.40 17.40
CA GLY A 38 9.93 4.57 16.82
C GLY A 38 10.43 4.26 15.41
N PHE A 39 10.21 5.22 14.53
CA PHE A 39 10.43 5.12 13.10
C PHE A 39 11.82 4.57 12.70
N GLU A 40 12.88 5.12 13.29
CA GLU A 40 14.25 4.69 12.97
C GLU A 40 14.54 3.26 13.44
N LYS A 41 14.12 2.91 14.66
CA LYS A 41 14.34 1.57 15.21
C LYS A 41 13.59 0.50 14.43
N ALA A 42 12.39 0.79 13.96
CA ALA A 42 11.62 -0.15 13.15
C ALA A 42 12.24 -0.36 11.76
N GLN A 43 12.80 0.69 11.15
CA GLN A 43 13.58 0.55 9.92
C GLN A 43 14.82 -0.34 10.13
N PHE A 44 15.56 -0.15 11.21
CA PHE A 44 16.69 -1.02 11.56
C PHE A 44 16.27 -2.47 11.83
N LEU A 45 15.12 -2.66 12.52
CA LEU A 45 14.58 -3.99 12.77
C LEU A 45 14.19 -4.69 11.45
N MET A 46 13.49 -3.98 10.58
CA MET A 46 13.10 -4.49 9.25
C MET A 46 14.35 -4.81 8.42
N LEU A 47 15.36 -3.94 8.45
CA LEU A 47 16.66 -4.17 7.84
C LEU A 47 17.29 -5.45 8.37
N GLY A 48 17.33 -5.64 9.69
CA GLY A 48 17.84 -6.84 10.33
C GLY A 48 17.11 -8.10 9.86
N VAL A 49 15.78 -8.09 9.82
CA VAL A 49 14.97 -9.22 9.34
C VAL A 49 15.28 -9.55 7.88
N ILE A 50 15.38 -8.54 7.02
CA ILE A 50 15.68 -8.74 5.58
C ILE A 50 17.12 -9.26 5.40
N CYS A 51 18.09 -8.71 6.15
CA CYS A 51 19.47 -9.20 6.11
C CYS A 51 19.57 -10.66 6.57
N LEU A 52 18.87 -11.03 7.65
CA LEU A 52 18.82 -12.41 8.14
C LEU A 52 18.23 -13.36 7.09
N LEU A 53 17.15 -12.95 6.42
CA LEU A 53 16.57 -13.72 5.31
C LEU A 53 17.55 -13.85 4.14
N GLY A 54 18.25 -12.77 3.79
CA GLY A 54 19.29 -12.80 2.75
C GLY A 54 20.43 -13.75 3.09
N VAL A 55 20.93 -13.69 4.33
CA VAL A 55 21.98 -14.60 4.84
C VAL A 55 21.49 -16.05 4.85
N ALA A 56 20.29 -16.30 5.37
CA ALA A 56 19.68 -17.64 5.36
C ALA A 56 19.55 -18.17 3.93
N PHE A 57 19.12 -17.33 2.98
CA PHE A 57 19.05 -17.69 1.56
C PHE A 57 20.43 -18.08 1.01
N LEU A 58 21.46 -17.30 1.27
CA LEU A 58 22.82 -17.56 0.80
C LEU A 58 23.38 -18.85 1.41
N ILE A 59 23.14 -19.10 2.70
CA ILE A 59 23.59 -20.34 3.39
C ILE A 59 22.91 -21.57 2.77
N VAL A 60 21.58 -21.53 2.61
CA VAL A 60 20.81 -22.66 2.05
C VAL A 60 21.22 -22.94 0.60
N ASN A 61 21.50 -21.91 -0.17
CA ASN A 61 21.83 -22.00 -1.59
C ASN A 61 23.33 -21.88 -1.89
N ARG A 62 24.22 -22.04 -0.89
CA ARG A 62 25.67 -21.85 -1.04
C ARG A 62 26.30 -22.65 -2.21
N ARG A 63 25.76 -23.83 -2.51
CA ARG A 63 26.25 -24.68 -3.62
C ARG A 63 25.87 -24.13 -5.01
N ASN A 64 24.85 -23.28 -5.08
CA ASN A 64 24.33 -22.72 -6.34
C ASN A 64 24.65 -21.23 -6.47
N LEU A 65 25.53 -20.66 -5.66
CA LEU A 65 25.81 -19.22 -5.60
C LEU A 65 26.20 -18.64 -6.98
N LEU A 66 27.03 -19.36 -7.73
CA LEU A 66 27.44 -18.94 -9.08
C LEU A 66 26.26 -18.94 -10.07
N GLN A 67 25.30 -19.85 -9.92
CA GLN A 67 24.09 -19.86 -10.73
C GLN A 67 23.17 -18.70 -10.37
N ILE A 68 23.03 -18.38 -9.08
CA ILE A 68 22.27 -17.23 -8.57
C ILE A 68 22.86 -15.93 -9.11
N LEU A 69 24.18 -15.75 -9.07
CA LEU A 69 24.85 -14.56 -9.60
C LEU A 69 24.67 -14.38 -11.12
N LYS A 70 24.48 -15.47 -11.86
CA LYS A 70 24.18 -15.46 -13.29
C LYS A 70 22.69 -15.32 -13.60
N ASP A 71 21.83 -15.37 -12.60
CA ASP A 71 20.38 -15.25 -12.77
C ASP A 71 20.01 -13.83 -13.18
N ARG A 72 19.06 -13.69 -14.10
CA ARG A 72 18.55 -12.38 -14.56
C ARG A 72 17.94 -11.52 -13.46
N ARG A 73 17.51 -12.12 -12.35
CA ARG A 73 17.05 -11.40 -11.15
C ARG A 73 18.13 -10.49 -10.59
N MET A 74 19.39 -10.88 -10.72
CA MET A 74 20.54 -10.06 -10.30
C MET A 74 20.68 -8.78 -11.16
N ILE A 75 20.17 -8.76 -12.38
CA ILE A 75 20.12 -7.52 -13.19
C ILE A 75 19.19 -6.50 -12.51
N VAL A 76 18.01 -6.95 -12.03
CA VAL A 76 17.08 -6.07 -11.30
C VAL A 76 17.71 -5.61 -9.99
N ALA A 77 18.38 -6.52 -9.24
CA ALA A 77 19.11 -6.14 -8.04
C ALA A 77 20.23 -5.12 -8.31
N GLY A 78 20.99 -5.30 -9.41
CA GLY A 78 22.02 -4.35 -9.82
C GLY A 78 21.46 -2.98 -10.21
N ILE A 79 20.35 -2.95 -10.95
CA ILE A 79 19.63 -1.70 -11.27
C ILE A 79 19.13 -1.04 -9.98
N ALA A 80 18.52 -1.80 -9.07
CA ALA A 80 18.06 -1.28 -7.78
C ALA A 80 19.20 -0.65 -6.98
N ALA A 81 20.36 -1.34 -6.91
CA ALA A 81 21.54 -0.79 -6.26
C ALA A 81 22.02 0.49 -6.94
N ALA A 82 22.09 0.52 -8.28
CA ALA A 82 22.52 1.67 -9.02
C ALA A 82 21.60 2.89 -8.81
N VAL A 83 20.29 2.73 -8.92
CA VAL A 83 19.33 3.85 -8.78
C VAL A 83 19.24 4.40 -7.36
N CYS A 84 19.68 3.66 -6.34
CA CYS A 84 19.72 4.13 -4.96
C CYS A 84 21.11 4.67 -4.59
N LEU A 85 22.18 3.93 -4.91
CA LEU A 85 23.52 4.26 -4.46
C LEU A 85 24.22 5.34 -5.29
N LEU A 86 23.99 5.39 -6.61
CA LEU A 86 24.62 6.44 -7.45
C LEU A 86 24.15 7.85 -7.06
N PRO A 87 22.84 8.15 -6.90
CA PRO A 87 22.41 9.45 -6.40
C PRO A 87 23.01 9.79 -5.02
N MET A 88 23.04 8.83 -4.11
CA MET A 88 23.63 9.00 -2.77
C MET A 88 25.12 9.41 -2.86
N LEU A 89 25.90 8.69 -3.67
CA LEU A 89 27.33 8.93 -3.84
C LEU A 89 27.62 10.25 -4.53
N VAL A 90 26.92 10.53 -5.65
CA VAL A 90 27.13 11.76 -6.45
C VAL A 90 26.81 13.01 -5.65
N LYS A 91 25.74 12.97 -4.84
CA LYS A 91 25.31 14.10 -4.02
C LYS A 91 26.03 14.17 -2.65
N ARG A 92 26.78 13.12 -2.29
CA ARG A 92 27.35 12.94 -0.95
C ARG A 92 26.30 13.07 0.15
N ASP A 93 25.10 12.47 -0.10
CA ASP A 93 23.93 12.55 0.76
C ASP A 93 23.70 11.20 1.43
N TRP A 94 24.23 11.02 2.64
CA TRP A 94 24.24 9.75 3.39
C TRP A 94 22.95 9.51 4.19
N GLN A 95 21.80 9.83 3.60
CA GLN A 95 20.50 9.64 4.26
C GLN A 95 20.08 8.16 4.27
N LEU A 96 19.51 7.72 5.40
CA LEU A 96 19.02 6.35 5.60
C LEU A 96 17.96 5.95 4.55
N MET A 97 17.25 6.92 3.98
CA MET A 97 16.21 6.71 2.98
C MET A 97 16.70 5.94 1.75
N TYR A 98 17.93 6.19 1.26
CA TYR A 98 18.50 5.45 0.12
C TYR A 98 18.61 3.96 0.40
N PHE A 99 19.08 3.62 1.60
CA PHE A 99 19.19 2.23 2.04
C PHE A 99 17.83 1.59 2.27
N SER A 100 16.86 2.34 2.80
CA SER A 100 15.50 1.85 3.01
C SER A 100 14.83 1.49 1.68
N VAL A 101 14.91 2.36 0.67
CA VAL A 101 14.39 2.07 -0.67
C VAL A 101 15.11 0.89 -1.31
N LEU A 102 16.44 0.86 -1.24
CA LEU A 102 17.24 -0.26 -1.75
C LEU A 102 16.81 -1.59 -1.13
N LEU A 103 16.63 -1.62 0.18
CA LEU A 103 16.20 -2.82 0.89
C LEU A 103 14.80 -3.29 0.50
N CYS A 104 13.87 -2.36 0.31
CA CYS A 104 12.54 -2.69 -0.20
C CYS A 104 12.63 -3.36 -1.58
N LEU A 105 13.44 -2.83 -2.48
CA LEU A 105 13.71 -3.39 -3.80
C LEU A 105 14.35 -4.78 -3.72
N LEU A 106 15.42 -4.91 -2.93
CA LEU A 106 16.13 -6.19 -2.75
C LEU A 106 15.27 -7.26 -2.08
N THR A 107 14.39 -6.88 -1.14
CA THR A 107 13.41 -7.79 -0.53
C THR A 107 12.49 -8.40 -1.58
N ALA A 108 11.96 -7.59 -2.48
CA ALA A 108 11.10 -8.08 -3.56
C ALA A 108 11.85 -9.01 -4.52
N VAL A 109 13.09 -8.67 -4.88
CA VAL A 109 13.95 -9.57 -5.69
C VAL A 109 14.22 -10.87 -4.96
N LEU A 110 14.58 -10.82 -3.68
CA LEU A 110 14.86 -12.01 -2.86
C LEU A 110 13.63 -12.92 -2.77
N LEU A 111 12.46 -12.37 -2.47
CA LEU A 111 11.22 -13.15 -2.38
C LEU A 111 10.83 -13.79 -3.72
N SER A 112 11.19 -13.18 -4.85
CA SER A 112 10.93 -13.76 -6.18
C SER A 112 11.69 -15.06 -6.47
N TYR A 113 12.72 -15.40 -5.69
CA TYR A 113 13.37 -16.72 -5.78
C TYR A 113 12.51 -17.84 -5.20
N PHE A 114 11.63 -17.54 -4.27
CA PHE A 114 10.85 -18.51 -3.50
C PHE A 114 9.38 -18.55 -3.89
N LEU A 115 8.81 -17.39 -4.15
CA LEU A 115 7.38 -17.18 -4.31
C LEU A 115 7.07 -16.43 -5.60
N THR A 116 5.95 -16.77 -6.20
CA THR A 116 5.36 -16.01 -7.30
C THR A 116 4.58 -14.81 -6.77
N VAL A 117 4.35 -13.81 -7.64
CA VAL A 117 3.47 -12.67 -7.32
C VAL A 117 2.11 -13.15 -6.81
N ARG A 118 1.55 -14.22 -7.41
CA ARG A 118 0.23 -14.77 -7.05
C ARG A 118 0.20 -15.36 -5.63
N GLU A 119 1.25 -16.06 -5.24
CA GLU A 119 1.36 -16.63 -3.90
C GLU A 119 1.48 -15.53 -2.84
N VAL A 120 2.34 -14.54 -3.08
CA VAL A 120 2.48 -13.38 -2.17
C VAL A 120 1.19 -12.59 -2.10
N ALA A 121 0.53 -12.34 -3.25
CA ALA A 121 -0.76 -11.65 -3.31
C ALA A 121 -1.83 -12.37 -2.48
N LYS A 122 -1.85 -13.71 -2.52
CA LYS A 122 -2.80 -14.50 -1.74
C LYS A 122 -2.60 -14.34 -0.24
N TYR A 123 -1.36 -14.38 0.27
CA TYR A 123 -1.07 -14.11 1.68
C TYR A 123 -1.48 -12.69 2.06
N TYR A 124 -1.05 -11.72 1.27
CA TYR A 124 -1.33 -10.31 1.52
C TYR A 124 -2.84 -10.03 1.59
N VAL A 125 -3.60 -10.47 0.59
CA VAL A 125 -5.05 -10.29 0.52
C VAL A 125 -5.76 -10.98 1.69
N ALA A 126 -5.37 -12.21 2.02
CA ALA A 126 -5.97 -12.96 3.14
C ALA A 126 -5.72 -12.27 4.48
N ILE A 127 -4.47 -11.85 4.75
CA ILE A 127 -4.10 -11.17 6.00
C ILE A 127 -4.83 -9.83 6.10
N LEU A 128 -4.80 -9.01 5.04
CA LEU A 128 -5.49 -7.72 5.06
C LEU A 128 -7.01 -7.85 5.18
N SER A 129 -7.61 -8.91 4.64
CA SER A 129 -9.04 -9.16 4.84
C SER A 129 -9.36 -9.47 6.31
N VAL A 130 -8.52 -10.26 6.98
CA VAL A 130 -8.70 -10.56 8.42
C VAL A 130 -8.49 -9.29 9.25
N LEU A 131 -7.40 -8.57 9.01
CA LEU A 131 -7.11 -7.30 9.69
C LEU A 131 -8.18 -6.25 9.41
N GLY A 132 -8.70 -6.20 8.17
CA GLY A 132 -9.77 -5.29 7.77
C GLY A 132 -11.07 -5.57 8.50
N ALA A 133 -11.52 -6.82 8.53
CA ALA A 133 -12.72 -7.22 9.26
C ALA A 133 -12.58 -6.91 10.76
N TYR A 134 -11.42 -7.24 11.34
CA TYR A 134 -11.15 -6.93 12.74
C TYR A 134 -11.09 -5.42 13.00
N SER A 135 -10.52 -4.64 12.12
CA SER A 135 -10.42 -3.18 12.29
C SER A 135 -11.78 -2.49 12.28
N VAL A 136 -12.72 -2.97 11.44
CA VAL A 136 -14.11 -2.51 11.44
C VAL A 136 -14.80 -2.89 12.77
N LEU A 137 -14.60 -4.12 13.24
CA LEU A 137 -15.09 -4.57 14.54
C LEU A 137 -14.55 -3.70 15.68
N ALA A 138 -13.24 -3.42 15.68
CA ALA A 138 -12.58 -2.61 16.70
C ALA A 138 -13.09 -1.15 16.68
N ALA A 139 -13.18 -0.53 15.50
CA ALA A 139 -13.55 0.88 15.37
C ALA A 139 -15.01 1.16 15.74
N TYR A 140 -15.94 0.23 15.53
CA TYR A 140 -17.36 0.50 15.69
C TYR A 140 -18.05 -0.32 16.78
N ILE A 141 -17.52 -1.48 17.17
CA ILE A 141 -18.15 -2.35 18.18
C ILE A 141 -17.30 -2.40 19.44
N LEU A 142 -16.04 -2.82 19.39
CA LEU A 142 -15.22 -2.95 20.59
C LEU A 142 -14.99 -1.59 21.26
N ARG A 143 -14.88 -0.54 20.50
CA ARG A 143 -14.75 0.82 20.99
C ARG A 143 -15.89 1.24 21.93
N ILE A 144 -17.14 0.81 21.69
CA ILE A 144 -18.28 1.13 22.56
C ILE A 144 -18.00 0.70 23.99
N GLY A 145 -17.33 -0.44 24.18
CA GLY A 145 -16.96 -0.91 25.51
C GLY A 145 -15.93 -0.02 26.22
N VAL A 146 -14.99 0.57 25.47
CA VAL A 146 -14.01 1.53 25.99
C VAL A 146 -14.68 2.87 26.29
N ASP A 147 -15.49 3.40 25.37
CA ASP A 147 -16.21 4.67 25.51
C ASP A 147 -17.22 4.63 26.67
N SER A 148 -17.81 3.46 26.95
CA SER A 148 -18.73 3.25 28.09
C SER A 148 -18.03 2.94 29.41
N GLY A 149 -16.70 2.79 29.41
CA GLY A 149 -15.93 2.42 30.61
C GLY A 149 -16.06 0.94 31.03
N ALA A 150 -16.63 0.07 30.17
CA ALA A 150 -16.77 -1.34 30.46
C ALA A 150 -15.42 -2.07 30.57
N TYR A 151 -14.43 -1.62 29.83
CA TYR A 151 -13.04 -2.10 29.90
C TYR A 151 -12.07 -1.03 29.36
N ALA A 152 -10.78 -1.18 29.71
CA ALA A 152 -9.71 -0.33 29.23
C ALA A 152 -8.78 -1.11 28.29
N VAL A 153 -8.19 -0.41 27.34
CA VAL A 153 -7.14 -0.93 26.45
C VAL A 153 -5.91 -0.05 26.53
N PRO A 154 -4.71 -0.54 26.18
CA PRO A 154 -3.51 0.29 26.11
C PRO A 154 -3.71 1.48 25.19
N VAL A 155 -3.16 2.63 25.56
CA VAL A 155 -3.22 3.87 24.78
C VAL A 155 -1.83 4.19 24.24
N PHE A 156 -1.77 4.52 22.95
CA PHE A 156 -0.56 5.05 22.30
C PHE A 156 -0.73 6.53 22.03
N ARG A 157 0.39 7.25 22.07
CA ARG A 157 0.46 8.65 21.61
C ARG A 157 1.38 8.72 20.40
N ASN A 158 0.93 9.38 19.35
CA ASN A 158 1.80 9.69 18.22
C ASN A 158 2.69 10.91 18.54
N SER A 159 3.61 11.25 17.62
CA SER A 159 4.51 12.40 17.76
C SER A 159 3.80 13.77 17.86
N MET A 160 2.55 13.85 17.45
CA MET A 160 1.70 15.05 17.54
C MET A 160 0.87 15.10 18.84
N GLY A 161 1.02 14.10 19.72
CA GLY A 161 0.30 14.01 20.99
C GLY A 161 -1.11 13.43 20.89
N PHE A 162 -1.58 13.00 19.71
CA PHE A 162 -2.89 12.35 19.58
C PHE A 162 -2.88 10.96 20.21
N GLU A 163 -3.96 10.63 20.91
CA GLU A 163 -4.15 9.35 21.60
C GLU A 163 -4.90 8.36 20.72
N PHE A 164 -4.48 7.08 20.80
CA PHE A 164 -5.05 5.96 20.07
C PHE A 164 -5.21 4.76 21.00
N HIS A 165 -6.41 4.20 21.05
CA HIS A 165 -6.68 2.93 21.72
C HIS A 165 -6.10 1.76 20.91
N ASN A 166 -5.29 0.93 21.57
CA ASN A 166 -4.67 -0.24 20.94
C ASN A 166 -5.53 -1.49 21.19
N PHE A 167 -6.18 -1.96 20.14
CA PHE A 167 -6.92 -3.25 20.13
C PHE A 167 -6.06 -4.40 19.54
N PHE A 168 -4.74 -4.39 19.71
CA PHE A 168 -3.74 -5.35 19.22
C PHE A 168 -3.60 -5.43 17.70
N LEU A 169 -4.63 -5.82 16.97
CA LEU A 169 -4.64 -5.93 15.50
C LEU A 169 -5.26 -4.70 14.80
N SER A 170 -5.61 -3.69 15.58
CA SER A 170 -6.14 -2.41 15.09
C SER A 170 -5.91 -1.31 16.11
N ILE A 171 -5.78 -0.10 15.64
CA ILE A 171 -5.75 1.10 16.46
C ILE A 171 -6.98 1.95 16.14
N VAL A 172 -7.52 2.60 17.14
CA VAL A 172 -8.69 3.46 17.02
C VAL A 172 -8.38 4.80 17.67
N PRO A 173 -8.51 5.93 16.94
CA PRO A 173 -8.26 7.25 17.52
C PRO A 173 -9.27 7.58 18.61
N ASP A 174 -8.82 8.22 19.70
CA ASP A 174 -9.70 8.61 20.80
C ASP A 174 -10.52 9.86 20.46
N THR A 175 -9.87 10.96 20.18
CA THR A 175 -10.52 12.27 19.95
C THR A 175 -10.35 12.78 18.52
N TYR A 176 -9.15 12.64 17.96
CA TYR A 176 -8.83 13.10 16.62
C TYR A 176 -9.46 12.19 15.55
N VAL A 177 -10.33 12.76 14.70
CA VAL A 177 -11.03 12.04 13.61
C VAL A 177 -11.66 10.73 14.08
N LYS A 178 -12.37 10.80 15.19
CA LYS A 178 -12.90 9.71 16.00
C LYS A 178 -13.61 8.57 15.23
N ASN A 179 -14.29 8.89 14.12
CA ASN A 179 -15.13 7.94 13.40
C ASN A 179 -14.40 7.23 12.25
N ARG A 180 -13.09 7.45 12.09
CA ARG A 180 -12.33 6.87 11.00
C ARG A 180 -11.60 5.60 11.42
N ASN A 181 -11.62 4.60 10.54
CA ASN A 181 -10.85 3.37 10.70
C ASN A 181 -9.42 3.54 10.20
N PHE A 182 -8.44 3.35 11.08
CA PHE A 182 -7.01 3.41 10.78
C PHE A 182 -6.40 2.03 10.54
N GLY A 183 -7.10 0.95 10.92
CA GLY A 183 -6.50 -0.39 10.93
C GLY A 183 -5.27 -0.43 11.83
N ILE A 184 -4.15 -0.87 11.28
CA ILE A 184 -2.84 -0.86 11.95
C ILE A 184 -1.97 0.34 11.53
N PHE A 185 -2.47 1.21 10.65
CA PHE A 185 -1.67 2.27 10.01
C PHE A 185 -1.79 3.60 10.75
N ARG A 186 -0.81 4.49 10.53
CA ARG A 186 -0.75 5.82 11.16
C ARG A 186 -1.88 6.76 10.75
N GLU A 187 -2.50 6.52 9.60
CA GLU A 187 -3.60 7.33 9.07
C GLU A 187 -4.43 6.59 8.02
N PRO A 188 -5.71 6.98 7.82
CA PRO A 188 -6.61 6.35 6.85
C PRO A 188 -6.11 6.44 5.41
N GLY A 189 -5.39 7.52 5.06
CA GLY A 189 -4.81 7.71 3.73
C GLY A 189 -3.73 6.69 3.39
N VAL A 190 -2.96 6.23 4.36
CA VAL A 190 -2.03 5.10 4.20
C VAL A 190 -2.81 3.81 4.04
N TYR A 191 -3.80 3.57 4.91
CA TYR A 191 -4.59 2.33 4.86
C TYR A 191 -5.28 2.14 3.51
N GLN A 192 -5.77 3.22 2.88
CA GLN A 192 -6.41 3.16 1.55
C GLN A 192 -5.48 2.54 0.49
N PHE A 193 -4.18 2.88 0.46
CA PHE A 193 -3.21 2.30 -0.47
C PHE A 193 -3.15 0.77 -0.34
N PHE A 194 -3.05 0.27 0.89
CA PHE A 194 -3.01 -1.17 1.15
C PHE A 194 -4.31 -1.86 0.72
N LEU A 195 -5.47 -1.24 0.99
CA LEU A 195 -6.78 -1.79 0.62
C LEU A 195 -7.03 -1.78 -0.90
N ILE A 196 -6.68 -0.71 -1.61
CA ILE A 196 -6.80 -0.63 -3.07
C ILE A 196 -5.88 -1.65 -3.74
N THR A 197 -4.64 -1.77 -3.26
CA THR A 197 -3.71 -2.79 -3.74
C THR A 197 -4.26 -4.20 -3.49
N ALA A 198 -4.85 -4.46 -2.32
CA ALA A 198 -5.47 -5.75 -2.01
C ALA A 198 -6.69 -6.03 -2.91
N LEU A 199 -7.56 -5.04 -3.14
CA LEU A 199 -8.69 -5.17 -4.07
C LEU A 199 -8.24 -5.47 -5.51
N TYR A 200 -7.21 -4.78 -5.98
CA TYR A 200 -6.60 -5.06 -7.29
C TYR A 200 -6.07 -6.50 -7.34
N LEU A 201 -5.24 -6.90 -6.40
CA LEU A 201 -4.63 -8.23 -6.35
C LEU A 201 -5.67 -9.33 -6.20
N ASN A 202 -6.70 -9.13 -5.39
CA ASN A 202 -7.80 -10.08 -5.20
C ASN A 202 -8.54 -10.39 -6.51
N ASN A 203 -8.72 -9.40 -7.36
CA ASN A 203 -9.49 -9.55 -8.59
C ASN A 203 -8.64 -9.99 -9.80
N TYR A 204 -7.31 -9.80 -9.75
CA TYR A 204 -6.46 -10.02 -10.91
C TYR A 204 -5.33 -11.03 -10.71
N GLU A 205 -4.86 -11.24 -9.49
CA GLU A 205 -3.72 -12.12 -9.23
C GLU A 205 -4.07 -13.33 -8.36
N VAL A 206 -5.09 -13.22 -7.49
CA VAL A 206 -5.47 -14.32 -6.59
C VAL A 206 -6.49 -15.24 -7.25
N GLU A 207 -6.19 -16.53 -7.28
CA GLU A 207 -7.12 -17.57 -7.70
C GLU A 207 -7.72 -18.27 -6.47
N TRP A 208 -9.02 -18.06 -6.24
CA TRP A 208 -9.75 -18.69 -5.16
C TRP A 208 -10.32 -20.04 -5.58
N LYS A 209 -10.34 -21.00 -4.67
CA LYS A 209 -10.92 -22.32 -4.94
C LYS A 209 -12.43 -22.25 -5.20
N LYS A 210 -13.13 -21.31 -4.57
CA LYS A 210 -14.59 -21.14 -4.68
C LYS A 210 -14.92 -19.70 -5.05
N PRO A 211 -15.84 -19.43 -5.99
CA PRO A 211 -16.19 -18.06 -6.41
C PRO A 211 -16.69 -17.15 -5.27
N TRP A 212 -17.37 -17.71 -4.27
CA TRP A 212 -17.87 -16.91 -3.15
C TRP A 212 -16.75 -16.29 -2.31
N GLN A 213 -15.55 -16.90 -2.29
CA GLN A 213 -14.39 -16.38 -1.55
C GLN A 213 -13.92 -15.04 -2.14
N LEU A 214 -13.93 -14.91 -3.47
CA LEU A 214 -13.63 -13.64 -4.14
C LEU A 214 -14.57 -12.53 -3.69
N TRP A 215 -15.88 -12.82 -3.67
CA TRP A 215 -16.89 -11.83 -3.31
C TRP A 215 -16.87 -11.49 -1.82
N LEU A 216 -16.66 -12.48 -0.95
CA LEU A 216 -16.51 -12.25 0.48
C LEU A 216 -15.33 -11.33 0.77
N VAL A 217 -14.17 -11.61 0.18
CA VAL A 217 -12.96 -10.80 0.35
C VAL A 217 -13.17 -9.40 -0.20
N ASN A 218 -13.74 -9.25 -1.41
CA ASN A 218 -14.09 -7.93 -1.95
C ASN A 218 -15.04 -7.17 -1.03
N GLY A 219 -16.04 -7.83 -0.48
CA GLY A 219 -16.99 -7.22 0.47
C GLY A 219 -16.32 -6.72 1.74
N ILE A 220 -15.45 -7.54 2.34
CA ILE A 220 -14.68 -7.15 3.54
C ILE A 220 -13.77 -5.95 3.24
N LEU A 221 -12.98 -6.03 2.17
CA LEU A 221 -12.05 -4.95 1.81
C LEU A 221 -12.79 -3.65 1.46
N ALA A 222 -13.93 -3.74 0.75
CA ALA A 222 -14.75 -2.59 0.42
C ALA A 222 -15.40 -1.96 1.68
N ALA A 223 -15.97 -2.77 2.57
CA ALA A 223 -16.51 -2.30 3.84
C ALA A 223 -15.43 -1.62 4.70
N THR A 224 -14.23 -2.22 4.74
CA THR A 224 -13.07 -1.63 5.41
C THR A 224 -12.68 -0.30 4.78
N MET A 225 -12.64 -0.21 3.44
CA MET A 225 -12.33 1.04 2.73
C MET A 225 -13.35 2.15 3.07
N VAL A 226 -14.63 1.85 3.01
CA VAL A 226 -15.69 2.82 3.38
C VAL A 226 -15.49 3.30 4.81
N SER A 227 -15.18 2.40 5.75
CA SER A 227 -14.98 2.73 7.16
C SER A 227 -13.77 3.64 7.43
N THR A 228 -12.83 3.76 6.51
CA THR A 228 -11.70 4.70 6.64
C THR A 228 -12.12 6.16 6.48
N PHE A 229 -13.25 6.45 5.85
CA PHE A 229 -13.67 7.78 5.42
C PHE A 229 -12.56 8.55 4.67
N ALA A 230 -11.71 7.82 3.95
CA ALA A 230 -10.70 8.40 3.08
C ALA A 230 -11.31 8.69 1.70
N THR A 231 -11.53 9.97 1.39
CA THR A 231 -12.18 10.42 0.14
C THR A 231 -11.52 9.84 -1.10
N GLY A 232 -10.18 9.91 -1.16
CA GLY A 232 -9.40 9.36 -2.27
C GLY A 232 -9.63 7.87 -2.43
N GLY A 233 -9.53 7.10 -1.34
CA GLY A 233 -9.69 5.63 -1.36
C GLY A 233 -11.09 5.18 -1.79
N VAL A 234 -12.15 5.87 -1.34
CA VAL A 234 -13.53 5.57 -1.77
C VAL A 234 -13.71 5.88 -3.26
N ALA A 235 -13.16 7.00 -3.75
CA ALA A 235 -13.22 7.34 -5.17
C ALA A 235 -12.45 6.32 -6.03
N GLU A 236 -11.22 5.96 -5.63
CA GLU A 236 -10.39 4.95 -6.30
C GLU A 236 -11.05 3.57 -6.32
N MET A 237 -11.68 3.17 -5.21
CA MET A 237 -12.46 1.93 -5.13
C MET A 237 -13.64 1.96 -6.10
N GLY A 238 -14.35 3.09 -6.19
CA GLY A 238 -15.44 3.27 -7.16
C GLY A 238 -14.96 3.15 -8.60
N LEU A 239 -13.84 3.81 -8.94
CA LEU A 239 -13.21 3.69 -10.26
C LEU A 239 -12.76 2.25 -10.54
N LEU A 240 -12.15 1.57 -9.57
CA LEU A 240 -11.74 0.17 -9.70
C LEU A 240 -12.97 -0.74 -9.93
N ALA A 241 -14.06 -0.52 -9.20
CA ALA A 241 -15.30 -1.27 -9.39
C ALA A 241 -15.89 -1.08 -10.80
N ILE A 242 -15.86 0.14 -11.35
CA ILE A 242 -16.29 0.43 -12.73
C ILE A 242 -15.39 -0.32 -13.72
N VAL A 243 -14.07 -0.26 -13.57
CA VAL A 243 -13.14 -0.98 -14.44
C VAL A 243 -13.40 -2.48 -14.40
N LEU A 244 -13.56 -3.06 -13.21
CA LEU A 244 -13.87 -4.48 -13.02
C LEU A 244 -15.20 -4.87 -13.66
N PHE A 245 -16.23 -4.03 -13.52
CA PHE A 245 -17.55 -4.26 -14.10
C PHE A 245 -17.50 -4.43 -15.61
N PHE A 246 -16.70 -3.61 -16.29
CA PHE A 246 -16.53 -3.70 -17.73
C PHE A 246 -15.52 -4.78 -18.16
N ASP A 247 -14.38 -4.90 -17.48
CA ASP A 247 -13.31 -5.86 -17.82
C ASP A 247 -13.76 -7.30 -17.64
N LYS A 248 -14.39 -7.61 -16.49
CA LYS A 248 -14.94 -8.94 -16.18
C LYS A 248 -16.30 -9.19 -16.83
N LYS A 249 -16.82 -8.24 -17.62
CA LYS A 249 -18.12 -8.31 -18.31
C LYS A 249 -19.29 -8.59 -17.35
N TRP A 250 -19.21 -8.10 -16.11
CA TRP A 250 -20.27 -8.30 -15.10
C TRP A 250 -21.61 -7.71 -15.51
N TYR A 251 -21.63 -6.70 -16.38
CA TYR A 251 -22.86 -6.16 -16.99
C TYR A 251 -23.69 -7.19 -17.76
N ARG A 252 -23.10 -8.34 -18.14
CA ARG A 252 -23.84 -9.43 -18.79
C ARG A 252 -24.62 -10.30 -17.81
N ASN A 253 -24.32 -10.20 -16.51
CA ASN A 253 -24.98 -10.97 -15.47
C ASN A 253 -26.08 -10.13 -14.81
N LYS A 254 -27.35 -10.44 -15.10
CA LYS A 254 -28.52 -9.73 -14.58
C LYS A 254 -28.54 -9.65 -13.05
N ARG A 255 -28.06 -10.70 -12.34
CA ARG A 255 -28.01 -10.70 -10.87
C ARG A 255 -26.97 -9.70 -10.35
N ILE A 256 -25.80 -9.64 -10.95
CA ILE A 256 -24.76 -8.67 -10.56
C ILE A 256 -25.25 -7.25 -10.86
N CYS A 257 -25.88 -7.01 -12.02
CA CYS A 257 -26.46 -5.71 -12.34
C CYS A 257 -27.55 -5.31 -11.33
N ALA A 258 -28.44 -6.23 -10.96
CA ALA A 258 -29.48 -5.95 -9.96
C ALA A 258 -28.87 -5.61 -8.59
N VAL A 259 -27.85 -6.34 -8.13
CA VAL A 259 -27.12 -6.03 -6.89
C VAL A 259 -26.42 -4.67 -6.99
N ALA A 260 -25.74 -4.38 -8.11
CA ALA A 260 -25.07 -3.09 -8.31
C ALA A 260 -26.07 -1.92 -8.27
N VAL A 261 -27.20 -2.04 -8.99
CA VAL A 261 -28.26 -1.03 -8.97
C VAL A 261 -28.86 -0.89 -7.55
N GLY A 262 -29.13 -2.02 -6.86
CA GLY A 262 -29.62 -2.03 -5.49
C GLY A 262 -28.68 -1.29 -4.54
N LEU A 263 -27.36 -1.54 -4.63
CA LEU A 263 -26.36 -0.85 -3.82
C LEU A 263 -26.33 0.66 -4.10
N VAL A 264 -26.37 1.07 -5.39
CA VAL A 264 -26.41 2.49 -5.76
C VAL A 264 -27.67 3.16 -5.20
N LEU A 265 -28.83 2.50 -5.31
CA LEU A 265 -30.09 3.01 -4.74
C LEU A 265 -30.02 3.09 -3.21
N CYS A 266 -29.50 2.07 -2.52
CA CYS A 266 -29.30 2.12 -1.07
C CYS A 266 -28.41 3.29 -0.66
N VAL A 267 -27.27 3.49 -1.31
CA VAL A 267 -26.37 4.62 -1.05
C VAL A 267 -27.08 5.95 -1.30
N ALA A 268 -27.83 6.08 -2.41
CA ALA A 268 -28.58 7.28 -2.73
C ALA A 268 -29.68 7.57 -1.68
N VAL A 269 -30.39 6.55 -1.22
CA VAL A 269 -31.41 6.69 -0.16
C VAL A 269 -30.76 7.09 1.17
N ILE A 270 -29.68 6.42 1.58
CA ILE A 270 -28.96 6.74 2.82
C ILE A 270 -28.44 8.19 2.75
N ALA A 271 -27.82 8.57 1.64
CA ALA A 271 -27.33 9.94 1.44
C ALA A 271 -28.48 10.95 1.47
N GLY A 272 -29.58 10.68 0.76
CA GLY A 272 -30.78 11.54 0.73
C GLY A 272 -31.40 11.72 2.12
N VAL A 273 -31.57 10.64 2.88
CA VAL A 273 -32.08 10.71 4.26
C VAL A 273 -31.10 11.47 5.18
N SER A 274 -29.79 11.23 5.01
CA SER A 274 -28.76 11.92 5.79
C SER A 274 -28.74 13.43 5.53
N ILE A 275 -28.85 13.83 4.26
CA ILE A 275 -28.96 15.23 3.84
C ILE A 275 -30.23 15.86 4.42
N ALA A 276 -31.37 15.18 4.31
CA ALA A 276 -32.65 15.71 4.79
C ALA A 276 -32.69 15.88 6.31
N ARG A 277 -32.04 14.97 7.06
CA ARG A 277 -32.01 14.98 8.52
C ARG A 277 -30.82 15.69 9.15
N LYS A 278 -29.83 16.09 8.33
CA LYS A 278 -28.55 16.66 8.79
C LYS A 278 -27.94 15.89 9.97
N ASN A 279 -27.98 14.56 9.90
CA ASN A 279 -27.48 13.67 10.93
C ASN A 279 -25.93 13.59 10.92
N VAL A 280 -25.34 12.84 11.85
CA VAL A 280 -23.88 12.66 11.95
C VAL A 280 -23.27 12.21 10.60
N LEU A 281 -23.92 11.28 9.91
CA LEU A 281 -23.44 10.79 8.61
C LEU A 281 -23.44 11.89 7.51
N TYR A 282 -24.41 12.84 7.57
CA TYR A 282 -24.41 14.02 6.68
C TYR A 282 -23.16 14.85 6.88
N TRP A 283 -22.80 15.15 8.12
CA TRP A 283 -21.61 15.96 8.43
C TRP A 283 -20.32 15.24 8.05
N GLU A 284 -20.23 13.92 8.28
CA GLU A 284 -19.08 13.12 7.83
C GLU A 284 -18.95 13.10 6.29
N ILE A 285 -20.06 12.91 5.57
CA ILE A 285 -20.08 12.97 4.09
C ILE A 285 -19.77 14.39 3.61
N TYR A 286 -20.34 15.40 4.25
CA TYR A 286 -20.08 16.80 3.91
C TYR A 286 -18.61 17.15 4.09
N ASP A 287 -18.01 16.82 5.22
CA ASP A 287 -16.59 17.06 5.50
C ASP A 287 -15.68 16.26 4.56
N MET A 288 -16.07 15.02 4.25
CA MET A 288 -15.34 14.20 3.30
C MET A 288 -15.37 14.76 1.87
N ALA A 289 -16.53 15.24 1.41
CA ALA A 289 -16.75 15.62 0.01
C ALA A 289 -16.55 17.13 -0.26
N ILE A 290 -16.97 17.98 0.66
CA ILE A 290 -17.10 19.44 0.44
C ILE A 290 -16.34 20.25 1.49
N GLY A 291 -16.42 19.86 2.76
CA GLY A 291 -15.90 20.62 3.89
C GLY A 291 -14.41 20.93 3.77
N LYS A 292 -13.63 19.97 3.25
CA LYS A 292 -12.19 20.15 2.99
C LYS A 292 -11.89 21.26 1.99
N PHE A 293 -12.80 21.49 1.02
CA PHE A 293 -12.63 22.54 0.01
C PHE A 293 -13.17 23.90 0.48
N VAL A 294 -14.20 23.86 1.33
CA VAL A 294 -14.90 25.09 1.77
C VAL A 294 -14.26 25.68 3.02
N ASN A 295 -13.84 24.83 3.96
CA ASN A 295 -13.32 25.27 5.26
C ASN A 295 -11.83 25.61 5.26
N GLY A 296 -11.17 25.64 4.08
CA GLY A 296 -9.75 26.03 3.96
C GLY A 296 -8.79 25.19 4.81
N GLN A 297 -9.19 23.98 5.20
CA GLN A 297 -8.26 23.01 5.81
C GLN A 297 -7.35 22.48 4.72
N ASP A 298 -6.28 23.18 4.55
CA ASP A 298 -5.36 23.34 3.43
C ASP A 298 -4.57 22.11 2.96
N SER A 299 -5.01 20.89 3.29
CA SER A 299 -4.31 19.69 2.83
C SER A 299 -4.28 19.54 1.29
N SER A 300 -5.20 20.19 0.58
CA SER A 300 -5.20 20.20 -0.89
C SER A 300 -4.23 21.23 -1.45
N VAL A 301 -4.14 22.41 -0.82
CA VAL A 301 -3.20 23.47 -1.17
C VAL A 301 -1.78 23.01 -0.87
N GLU A 302 -1.53 22.48 0.35
CA GLU A 302 -0.23 21.92 0.73
C GLU A 302 0.26 20.82 -0.25
N ARG A 303 -0.65 19.95 -0.70
CA ARG A 303 -0.32 18.93 -1.70
C ARG A 303 0.00 19.53 -3.07
N MET A 304 -0.74 20.54 -3.49
CA MET A 304 -0.46 21.24 -4.75
C MET A 304 0.89 21.95 -4.69
N ASP A 305 1.20 22.60 -3.59
CA ASP A 305 2.49 23.24 -3.35
C ASP A 305 3.63 22.21 -3.36
N ALA A 306 3.41 21.02 -2.76
CA ALA A 306 4.36 19.93 -2.81
C ALA A 306 4.59 19.43 -4.24
N ILE A 307 3.53 19.27 -5.04
CA ILE A 307 3.63 18.87 -6.45
C ILE A 307 4.45 19.88 -7.25
N VAL A 308 4.13 21.17 -7.14
CA VAL A 308 4.83 22.24 -7.87
C VAL A 308 6.29 22.32 -7.46
N THR A 309 6.55 22.21 -6.15
CA THR A 309 7.90 22.25 -5.59
C THR A 309 8.72 21.06 -6.05
N ASP A 310 8.17 19.83 -6.00
CA ASP A 310 8.86 18.62 -6.46
C ASP A 310 9.18 18.68 -7.95
N ILE A 311 8.26 19.18 -8.79
CA ILE A 311 8.50 19.38 -10.21
C ILE A 311 9.63 20.41 -10.43
N SER A 312 9.62 21.51 -9.68
CA SER A 312 10.66 22.53 -9.75
C SER A 312 12.04 21.95 -9.38
N ILE A 313 12.12 21.23 -8.26
CA ILE A 313 13.36 20.57 -7.81
C ILE A 313 13.85 19.56 -8.87
N PHE A 314 12.93 18.74 -9.39
CA PHE A 314 13.26 17.77 -10.43
C PHE A 314 13.83 18.43 -11.71
N LEU A 315 13.24 19.53 -12.17
CA LEU A 315 13.73 20.23 -13.36
C LEU A 315 15.15 20.77 -13.21
N HIS A 316 15.55 21.13 -11.98
CA HIS A 316 16.92 21.56 -11.68
C HIS A 316 17.89 20.39 -11.48
N HIS A 317 17.39 19.22 -11.05
CA HIS A 317 18.21 18.03 -10.73
C HIS A 317 17.68 16.75 -11.41
N PRO A 318 17.56 16.68 -12.76
CA PRO A 318 16.78 15.61 -13.41
C PRO A 318 17.43 14.22 -13.34
N ILE A 319 18.76 14.10 -13.32
CA ILE A 319 19.44 12.81 -13.45
C ILE A 319 19.52 12.07 -12.13
N PHE A 320 19.99 12.72 -11.06
CA PHE A 320 20.23 12.11 -9.75
C PHE A 320 19.33 12.66 -8.65
N GLY A 321 18.47 13.62 -8.96
CA GLY A 321 17.63 14.32 -7.99
C GLY A 321 18.44 15.25 -7.07
N ALA A 322 17.74 16.01 -6.23
CA ALA A 322 18.29 16.82 -5.16
C ALA A 322 18.55 15.99 -3.89
N LYS A 323 19.13 16.60 -2.85
CA LYS A 323 19.30 15.92 -1.55
C LYS A 323 17.94 15.58 -0.92
N ILE A 324 17.84 14.43 -0.26
CA ILE A 324 16.57 13.97 0.34
C ILE A 324 16.00 14.99 1.32
N ALA A 325 16.85 15.58 2.16
CA ALA A 325 16.43 16.61 3.11
C ALA A 325 15.84 17.85 2.39
N GLU A 326 16.44 18.27 1.27
CA GLU A 326 15.93 19.38 0.46
C GLU A 326 14.54 19.09 -0.08
N VAL A 327 14.29 17.88 -0.58
CA VAL A 327 12.97 17.47 -1.11
C VAL A 327 11.92 17.30 -0.01
N LEU A 328 12.27 16.60 1.08
CA LEU A 328 11.28 16.27 2.12
C LEU A 328 10.91 17.46 3.01
N TYR A 329 11.80 18.43 3.17
CA TYR A 329 11.56 19.62 3.99
C TYR A 329 11.25 20.88 3.18
N ALA A 330 11.21 20.79 1.85
CA ALA A 330 10.85 21.92 0.99
C ALA A 330 9.40 22.37 1.19
N THR A 331 8.52 21.44 1.60
CA THR A 331 7.11 21.68 1.86
C THR A 331 6.67 21.03 3.18
N ALA A 332 5.62 21.57 3.79
CA ALA A 332 5.12 21.08 5.08
C ALA A 332 4.58 19.64 5.00
N ASN A 333 4.07 19.21 3.83
CA ASN A 333 3.39 17.93 3.69
C ASN A 333 3.62 17.31 2.28
N ASN A 334 4.83 16.79 2.06
CA ASN A 334 5.15 16.11 0.81
C ASN A 334 4.63 14.67 0.81
N THR A 335 3.55 14.40 0.07
CA THR A 335 2.86 13.10 0.04
C THR A 335 2.96 12.38 -1.30
N THR A 336 3.60 12.95 -2.31
CA THR A 336 3.59 12.42 -3.69
C THR A 336 4.73 11.44 -3.95
N SER A 337 4.56 10.16 -3.62
CA SER A 337 5.62 9.13 -3.73
C SER A 337 6.38 9.15 -5.06
N THR A 338 5.67 9.25 -6.20
CA THR A 338 6.32 9.25 -7.52
C THR A 338 7.14 10.52 -7.76
N LEU A 339 6.62 11.68 -7.38
CA LEU A 339 7.34 12.94 -7.58
C LEU A 339 8.55 13.04 -6.66
N ILE A 340 8.46 12.53 -5.43
CA ILE A 340 9.61 12.40 -4.54
C ILE A 340 10.70 11.52 -5.17
N LEU A 341 10.32 10.45 -5.88
CA LEU A 341 11.32 9.64 -6.59
C LEU A 341 11.98 10.42 -7.73
N PHE A 342 11.22 11.26 -8.48
CA PHE A 342 11.81 12.13 -9.48
C PHE A 342 12.71 13.19 -8.86
N SER A 343 12.24 13.88 -7.83
CA SER A 343 12.94 15.03 -7.24
C SER A 343 14.15 14.61 -6.37
N ALA A 344 14.07 13.45 -5.65
CA ALA A 344 15.13 13.01 -4.74
C ALA A 344 16.06 11.95 -5.34
N PHE A 345 15.61 11.10 -6.28
CA PHE A 345 16.41 10.01 -6.85
C PHE A 345 16.68 10.20 -8.36
N GLY A 346 15.92 11.10 -9.02
CA GLY A 346 16.04 11.40 -10.44
C GLY A 346 15.31 10.43 -11.36
N ILE A 347 15.44 10.67 -12.67
CA ILE A 347 14.77 9.92 -13.75
C ILE A 347 14.96 8.41 -13.64
N PRO A 348 16.17 7.83 -13.40
CA PRO A 348 16.34 6.39 -13.42
C PRO A 348 15.48 5.66 -12.38
N ALA A 349 15.41 6.18 -11.16
CA ALA A 349 14.61 5.58 -10.08
C ALA A 349 13.10 5.70 -10.36
N ALA A 350 12.66 6.87 -10.82
CA ALA A 350 11.26 7.09 -11.15
C ALA A 350 10.81 6.23 -12.34
N LEU A 351 11.64 6.08 -13.38
CA LEU A 351 11.35 5.18 -14.50
C LEU A 351 11.32 3.71 -14.06
N LEU A 352 12.22 3.29 -13.18
CA LEU A 352 12.17 1.94 -12.60
C LEU A 352 10.85 1.71 -11.87
N HIS A 353 10.43 2.67 -11.04
CA HIS A 353 9.16 2.60 -10.31
C HIS A 353 7.96 2.47 -11.26
N ILE A 354 7.86 3.35 -12.25
CA ILE A 354 6.81 3.30 -13.26
C ILE A 354 6.83 1.97 -14.01
N ALA A 355 8.00 1.51 -14.47
CA ALA A 355 8.15 0.25 -15.19
C ALA A 355 7.70 -0.96 -14.35
N CYS A 356 8.01 -0.97 -13.04
CA CYS A 356 7.57 -2.00 -12.12
C CYS A 356 6.04 -2.05 -12.00
N TRP A 357 5.36 -0.92 -11.81
CA TRP A 357 3.91 -0.86 -11.71
C TRP A 357 3.22 -1.22 -13.02
N VAL A 358 3.75 -0.74 -14.15
CA VAL A 358 3.29 -1.16 -15.49
C VAL A 358 3.52 -2.66 -15.67
N ALA A 359 4.61 -3.23 -15.17
CA ALA A 359 4.85 -4.66 -15.22
C ALA A 359 3.82 -5.44 -14.40
N LEU A 360 3.36 -4.96 -13.26
CA LEU A 360 2.31 -5.59 -12.48
C LEU A 360 0.96 -5.56 -13.21
N VAL A 361 0.58 -4.41 -13.75
CA VAL A 361 -0.78 -4.13 -14.23
C VAL A 361 -1.01 -4.53 -15.68
N TRP A 362 -0.07 -4.21 -16.56
CA TRP A 362 -0.26 -4.33 -18.00
C TRP A 362 -0.34 -5.79 -18.44
N ARG A 363 -1.43 -6.19 -19.10
CA ARG A 363 -1.62 -7.49 -19.72
C ARG A 363 -2.02 -7.29 -21.18
N LYS A 364 -1.39 -8.03 -22.10
CA LYS A 364 -1.67 -7.93 -23.55
C LYS A 364 -3.10 -8.32 -23.91
N GLU A 365 -3.67 -9.24 -23.16
CA GLU A 365 -5.01 -9.79 -23.35
C GLU A 365 -6.12 -8.82 -22.94
N ARG A 366 -5.79 -7.79 -22.17
CA ARG A 366 -6.73 -6.74 -21.73
C ARG A 366 -6.81 -5.61 -22.74
N LYS A 367 -7.95 -4.97 -22.81
CA LYS A 367 -8.10 -3.74 -23.56
C LYS A 367 -7.15 -2.66 -23.03
N VAL A 368 -6.60 -1.85 -23.91
CA VAL A 368 -5.64 -0.80 -23.57
C VAL A 368 -6.19 0.15 -22.49
N TRP A 369 -7.45 0.60 -22.65
CA TRP A 369 -8.07 1.50 -21.68
C TRP A 369 -8.18 0.90 -20.27
N VAL A 370 -8.42 -0.43 -20.15
CA VAL A 370 -8.44 -1.14 -18.85
C VAL A 370 -7.07 -1.09 -18.19
N ASN A 371 -6.02 -1.42 -18.95
CA ASN A 371 -4.67 -1.34 -18.45
C ASN A 371 -4.31 0.09 -17.99
N LEU A 372 -4.65 1.10 -18.79
CA LEU A 372 -4.39 2.50 -18.44
C LEU A 372 -5.16 2.92 -17.20
N ALA A 373 -6.46 2.60 -17.13
CA ALA A 373 -7.29 2.94 -15.97
C ALA A 373 -6.75 2.30 -14.67
N LEU A 374 -6.35 1.01 -14.72
CA LEU A 374 -5.76 0.33 -13.56
C LEU A 374 -4.42 0.95 -13.15
N VAL A 375 -3.57 1.32 -14.11
CA VAL A 375 -2.32 2.05 -13.80
C VAL A 375 -2.66 3.37 -13.12
N VAL A 376 -3.58 4.16 -13.65
CA VAL A 376 -3.95 5.46 -13.08
C VAL A 376 -4.51 5.30 -11.67
N ILE A 377 -5.43 4.35 -11.42
CA ILE A 377 -6.02 4.11 -10.10
C ILE A 377 -4.93 3.79 -9.07
N LEU A 378 -4.00 2.88 -9.39
CA LEU A 378 -2.92 2.53 -8.47
C LEU A 378 -1.94 3.69 -8.27
N PHE A 379 -1.62 4.45 -9.33
CA PHE A 379 -0.81 5.66 -9.22
C PHE A 379 -1.48 6.73 -8.34
N MET A 380 -2.78 6.93 -8.44
CA MET A 380 -3.50 7.82 -7.53
C MET A 380 -3.35 7.34 -6.09
N SER A 381 -3.55 6.04 -5.84
CA SER A 381 -3.55 5.45 -4.49
C SER A 381 -2.24 5.70 -3.74
N PHE A 382 -1.07 5.43 -4.33
CA PHE A 382 0.20 5.61 -3.62
C PHE A 382 0.77 7.04 -3.70
N ASN A 383 0.24 7.91 -4.55
CA ASN A 383 0.62 9.31 -4.58
C ASN A 383 -0.19 10.19 -3.62
N THR A 384 -1.06 9.61 -2.80
CA THR A 384 -1.71 10.31 -1.69
C THR A 384 -0.86 10.33 -0.42
N GLN A 385 0.26 9.58 -0.39
CA GLN A 385 1.14 9.41 0.75
C GLN A 385 2.59 9.22 0.33
N ASN A 386 3.54 9.61 1.20
CA ASN A 386 4.96 9.32 1.00
C ASN A 386 5.26 7.87 1.43
N LEU A 387 5.20 6.95 0.47
CA LEU A 387 5.40 5.51 0.68
C LEU A 387 6.72 4.99 0.09
N ILE A 388 7.63 5.86 -0.35
CA ILE A 388 8.84 5.43 -1.09
C ILE A 388 9.73 4.45 -0.34
N ALA A 389 9.73 4.50 0.99
CA ALA A 389 10.45 3.55 1.85
C ALA A 389 9.54 2.48 2.47
N ASP A 390 8.32 2.31 1.97
CA ASP A 390 7.45 1.20 2.35
C ASP A 390 7.68 0.00 1.43
N VAL A 391 7.89 -1.17 2.02
CA VAL A 391 8.19 -2.39 1.27
C VAL A 391 7.05 -2.80 0.33
N PHE A 392 5.79 -2.54 0.70
CA PHE A 392 4.64 -2.92 -0.12
C PHE A 392 4.43 -2.04 -1.36
N LEU A 393 5.03 -0.84 -1.39
CA LEU A 393 5.09 -0.05 -2.61
C LEU A 393 5.90 -0.77 -3.71
N TRP A 394 6.91 -1.53 -3.32
CA TRP A 394 7.86 -2.17 -4.23
C TRP A 394 7.63 -3.66 -4.44
N LEU A 395 7.10 -4.36 -3.44
CA LEU A 395 7.04 -5.81 -3.38
C LEU A 395 6.40 -6.42 -4.65
N PHE A 396 5.13 -6.14 -4.89
CA PHE A 396 4.39 -6.72 -6.01
C PHE A 396 4.89 -6.22 -7.38
N PRO A 397 5.13 -4.90 -7.56
CA PRO A 397 5.61 -4.37 -8.84
C PRO A 397 6.97 -4.91 -9.26
N VAL A 398 7.93 -4.99 -8.34
CA VAL A 398 9.28 -5.51 -8.62
C VAL A 398 9.22 -7.01 -8.91
N MET A 399 8.50 -7.80 -8.12
CA MET A 399 8.30 -9.22 -8.40
C MET A 399 7.67 -9.45 -9.78
N ALA A 400 6.69 -8.62 -10.18
CA ALA A 400 6.07 -8.70 -11.49
C ALA A 400 7.03 -8.34 -12.63
N LEU A 401 7.91 -7.37 -12.43
CA LEU A 401 8.97 -7.03 -13.39
C LEU A 401 9.94 -8.20 -13.55
N VAL A 402 10.39 -8.77 -12.43
CA VAL A 402 11.26 -9.96 -12.41
C VAL A 402 10.60 -11.11 -13.16
N ASP A 403 9.34 -11.45 -12.87
CA ASP A 403 8.61 -12.52 -13.54
C ASP A 403 8.53 -12.33 -15.06
N ARG A 404 8.39 -11.09 -15.52
CA ARG A 404 8.38 -10.78 -16.96
C ARG A 404 9.73 -10.96 -17.63
N LEU A 405 10.81 -10.55 -16.96
CA LEU A 405 12.16 -10.72 -17.47
C LEU A 405 12.55 -12.19 -17.57
N MET A 406 12.10 -13.00 -16.60
CA MET A 406 12.34 -14.44 -16.59
C MET A 406 11.55 -15.19 -17.67
N LYS A 407 10.37 -14.71 -18.09
CA LYS A 407 9.54 -15.33 -19.14
C LYS A 407 10.03 -15.04 -20.56
N ARG A 408 10.78 -13.97 -20.75
CA ARG A 408 11.29 -13.55 -22.08
C ARG A 408 12.62 -14.22 -22.49
N GLY A 409 13.20 -15.01 -21.62
CA GLY A 409 14.42 -15.78 -21.86
C GLY A 409 14.22 -17.27 -21.79
#